data_c1f9ec48c414af94ff15284ff2cabd98
#
_entry.id   c1f9ec48c414af94ff15284ff2cabd98
#
_cell.length_a   1.000
_cell.length_b   1.000
_cell.length_c   1.000
_cell.angle_alpha   90.00
_cell.angle_beta   90.00
_cell.angle_gamma   90.00
#
_symmetry.space_group_name_H-M   'P 1'
#
loop_
_entity.id
_entity.type
_entity.pdbx_description
1 polymer ?
#
loop_
_entity_poly.entity_id
_entity_poly.type
_entity_poly.pdbx_seq_one_letter_code
_entity_poly.pdbx_strand_id
1 'polypeptide(L)'
;IRSSDWSSDVCSSDLKYMSDKKIIITLGRECGSGGHEIGEKLAKKLGIAFYDKNLIELAAKHSGLNLDVLGSTDEKAPSPFISPYAPTIADQLYRAQSDVIRELAEKESFVIVGRCSNSVLEDKDNVLNVFVYAPLSNRIKRVMDRHLIDSQDKAKKEILRTDKIRRTYYQYYSEYRWGERESYDLMVDSSVFGIDDTVDVIIDAIHRKFK
;
A
#
# COMPACT_ATOMS: atom_id res chain seq x y z
N ILE A 1 26.13 -23.50 24.42
CA ILE A 1 25.55 -22.24 23.90
C ILE A 1 24.07 -22.49 23.71
N ARG A 2 23.25 -21.89 24.59
CA ARG A 2 21.80 -22.09 24.56
C ARG A 2 21.24 -21.38 23.30
N SER A 3 20.51 -22.13 22.50
CA SER A 3 19.61 -21.56 21.48
C SER A 3 18.53 -20.78 22.23
N SER A 4 18.57 -19.48 22.09
CA SER A 4 17.48 -18.62 22.55
C SER A 4 16.30 -18.80 21.61
N ASP A 5 15.24 -19.42 22.10
CA ASP A 5 13.93 -19.50 21.47
C ASP A 5 13.37 -18.07 21.31
N TRP A 6 13.52 -17.51 20.13
CA TRP A 6 12.86 -16.28 19.70
C TRP A 6 11.53 -16.61 18.97
N SER A 7 10.85 -17.64 19.42
CA SER A 7 9.53 -17.99 18.91
C SER A 7 8.45 -17.57 19.90
N SER A 8 7.60 -16.66 19.45
CA SER A 8 6.19 -16.55 19.86
C SER A 8 5.84 -15.96 21.23
N ASP A 9 6.44 -14.85 21.62
CA ASP A 9 5.78 -14.02 22.63
C ASP A 9 5.54 -12.58 22.09
N VAL A 10 4.72 -12.50 21.03
CA VAL A 10 3.87 -11.31 20.89
C VAL A 10 2.91 -11.39 22.05
N CYS A 11 3.24 -10.68 23.13
CA CYS A 11 2.52 -10.77 24.39
C CYS A 11 1.04 -10.41 24.11
N SER A 12 0.13 -11.26 24.56
CA SER A 12 -1.33 -11.01 24.45
C SER A 12 -1.76 -9.66 25.04
N SER A 13 -0.91 -9.05 25.90
CA SER A 13 -1.04 -7.68 26.39
C SER A 13 -0.82 -6.62 25.30
N ASP A 14 0.09 -6.84 24.35
CA ASP A 14 0.40 -5.87 23.29
C ASP A 14 -0.71 -5.83 22.22
N LEU A 15 -1.30 -6.99 21.92
CA LEU A 15 -2.49 -7.08 21.07
C LEU A 15 -3.72 -6.43 21.75
N LYS A 16 -3.83 -6.53 23.07
CA LYS A 16 -4.94 -5.92 23.83
C LYS A 16 -4.81 -4.41 23.92
N TYR A 17 -3.59 -3.87 24.00
CA TYR A 17 -3.35 -2.42 23.97
C TYR A 17 -3.67 -1.81 22.59
N MET A 18 -3.48 -2.58 21.51
CA MET A 18 -3.85 -2.19 20.15
C MET A 18 -5.37 -2.22 19.91
N SER A 19 -6.17 -2.89 20.77
CA SER A 19 -7.62 -2.96 20.62
C SER A 19 -8.33 -1.65 20.93
N ASP A 20 -7.73 -0.77 21.74
CA ASP A 20 -8.35 0.48 22.17
C ASP A 20 -8.00 1.68 21.26
N LYS A 21 -6.95 1.58 20.45
CA LYS A 21 -6.57 2.59 19.47
C LYS A 21 -6.67 2.05 18.06
N LYS A 22 -7.41 2.73 17.19
CA LYS A 22 -7.41 2.40 15.77
C LYS A 22 -6.04 2.68 15.18
N ILE A 23 -5.46 1.72 14.50
CA ILE A 23 -4.15 1.81 13.86
C ILE A 23 -4.31 1.56 12.36
N ILE A 24 -3.72 2.40 11.56
CA ILE A 24 -3.78 2.34 10.11
C ILE A 24 -2.36 2.18 9.56
N ILE A 25 -2.19 1.24 8.66
CA ILE A 25 -0.93 1.05 7.96
C ILE A 25 -1.15 1.34 6.47
N THR A 26 -0.51 2.38 5.96
CA THR A 26 -0.46 2.63 4.51
C THR A 26 0.77 1.98 3.92
N LEU A 27 0.63 1.31 2.78
CA LEU A 27 1.68 0.52 2.18
C LEU A 27 1.93 0.91 0.73
N GLY A 28 2.93 1.79 0.51
CA GLY A 28 3.52 2.05 -0.81
C GLY A 28 4.42 0.88 -1.21
N ARG A 29 4.55 0.62 -2.53
CA ARG A 29 5.34 -0.53 -2.98
C ARG A 29 5.82 -0.40 -4.42
N GLU A 30 7.00 -0.89 -4.70
CA GLU A 30 7.49 -1.15 -6.05
C GLU A 30 6.81 -2.40 -6.65
N CYS A 31 6.69 -2.46 -7.96
CA CYS A 31 6.21 -3.65 -8.67
C CYS A 31 7.19 -4.81 -8.49
N GLY A 32 6.70 -5.96 -8.06
CA GLY A 32 7.52 -7.14 -7.80
C GLY A 32 8.27 -7.14 -6.46
N SER A 33 8.12 -6.12 -5.60
CA SER A 33 8.71 -6.12 -4.24
C SER A 33 7.99 -7.03 -3.24
N GLY A 34 6.83 -7.57 -3.58
CA GLY A 34 6.03 -8.38 -2.65
C GLY A 34 5.12 -7.57 -1.73
N GLY A 35 5.06 -6.24 -1.88
CA GLY A 35 4.32 -5.38 -0.97
C GLY A 35 2.82 -5.71 -0.82
N HIS A 36 2.15 -6.24 -1.86
CA HIS A 36 0.76 -6.69 -1.72
C HIS A 36 0.66 -7.89 -0.76
N GLU A 37 1.48 -8.91 -0.97
CA GLU A 37 1.50 -10.11 -0.12
C GLU A 37 1.91 -9.79 1.32
N ILE A 38 2.88 -8.88 1.50
CA ILE A 38 3.27 -8.38 2.81
C ILE A 38 2.08 -7.70 3.49
N GLY A 39 1.34 -6.81 2.79
CA GLY A 39 0.17 -6.13 3.34
C GLY A 39 -0.94 -7.09 3.75
N GLU A 40 -1.23 -8.10 2.93
CA GLU A 40 -2.23 -9.12 3.21
C GLU A 40 -1.86 -9.97 4.44
N LYS A 41 -0.60 -10.45 4.51
CA LYS A 41 -0.08 -11.21 5.66
C LYS A 41 -0.03 -10.37 6.93
N LEU A 42 0.34 -9.08 6.82
CA LEU A 42 0.37 -8.14 7.93
C LEU A 42 -1.04 -7.95 8.52
N ALA A 43 -2.03 -7.68 7.67
CA ALA A 43 -3.41 -7.51 8.10
C ALA A 43 -3.95 -8.77 8.78
N LYS A 44 -3.66 -9.95 8.19
CA LYS A 44 -4.04 -11.25 8.77
C LYS A 44 -3.38 -11.48 10.14
N LYS A 45 -2.09 -11.17 10.29
CA LYS A 45 -1.34 -11.38 11.54
C LYS A 45 -1.80 -10.41 12.64
N LEU A 46 -2.22 -9.19 12.28
CA LEU A 46 -2.78 -8.20 13.19
C LEU A 46 -4.29 -8.39 13.47
N GLY A 47 -4.99 -9.24 12.70
CA GLY A 47 -6.43 -9.44 12.83
C GLY A 47 -7.26 -8.21 12.41
N ILE A 48 -6.76 -7.39 11.47
CA ILE A 48 -7.41 -6.17 10.98
C ILE A 48 -7.76 -6.27 9.50
N ALA A 49 -8.58 -5.32 9.01
CA ALA A 49 -9.02 -5.31 7.61
C ALA A 49 -7.85 -5.05 6.63
N PHE A 50 -8.00 -5.58 5.41
CA PHE A 50 -7.06 -5.37 4.31
C PHE A 50 -7.78 -4.76 3.11
N TYR A 51 -7.22 -3.66 2.59
CA TYR A 51 -7.78 -2.95 1.45
C TYR A 51 -6.77 -2.79 0.32
N ASP A 52 -7.16 -3.19 -0.89
CA ASP A 52 -6.43 -2.95 -2.13
C ASP A 52 -7.43 -2.62 -3.25
N LYS A 53 -7.63 -3.51 -4.21
CA LYS A 53 -8.55 -3.28 -5.34
C LYS A 53 -10.00 -3.14 -4.89
N ASN A 54 -10.38 -3.81 -3.82
CA ASN A 54 -11.74 -3.77 -3.28
C ASN A 54 -12.19 -2.36 -2.89
N LEU A 55 -11.23 -1.46 -2.58
CA LEU A 55 -11.56 -0.07 -2.27
C LEU A 55 -12.18 0.67 -3.45
N ILE A 56 -11.78 0.33 -4.69
CA ILE A 56 -12.37 0.89 -5.92
C ILE A 56 -13.87 0.59 -5.98
N GLU A 57 -14.23 -0.65 -5.69
CA GLU A 57 -15.63 -1.08 -5.72
C GLU A 57 -16.46 -0.38 -4.64
N LEU A 58 -15.89 -0.21 -3.44
CA LEU A 58 -16.52 0.53 -2.36
C LEU A 58 -16.71 2.00 -2.75
N ALA A 59 -15.68 2.65 -3.25
CA ALA A 59 -15.73 4.04 -3.71
C ALA A 59 -16.76 4.23 -4.83
N ALA A 60 -16.81 3.30 -5.79
CA ALA A 60 -17.77 3.34 -6.89
C ALA A 60 -19.22 3.20 -6.41
N LYS A 61 -19.48 2.30 -5.48
CA LYS A 61 -20.82 2.12 -4.86
C LYS A 61 -21.27 3.37 -4.12
N HIS A 62 -20.37 4.04 -3.42
CA HIS A 62 -20.69 5.26 -2.67
C HIS A 62 -20.93 6.47 -3.56
N SER A 63 -20.20 6.58 -4.68
CA SER A 63 -20.27 7.75 -5.58
C SER A 63 -21.30 7.64 -6.69
N GLY A 64 -21.90 6.45 -6.90
CA GLY A 64 -22.82 6.19 -8.01
C GLY A 64 -22.16 6.17 -9.39
N LEU A 65 -20.82 6.07 -9.45
CA LEU A 65 -20.07 5.98 -10.71
C LEU A 65 -20.24 4.61 -11.39
N ASN A 66 -20.24 4.63 -12.73
CA ASN A 66 -20.34 3.40 -13.50
C ASN A 66 -19.03 2.59 -13.42
N LEU A 67 -19.10 1.35 -12.91
CA LEU A 67 -17.96 0.44 -12.72
C LEU A 67 -17.21 0.11 -14.01
N ASP A 68 -17.88 0.04 -15.15
CA ASP A 68 -17.27 -0.31 -16.44
C ASP A 68 -16.24 0.75 -16.90
N VAL A 69 -16.44 1.99 -16.49
CA VAL A 69 -15.51 3.10 -16.79
C VAL A 69 -14.33 3.12 -15.82
N LEU A 70 -14.50 2.64 -14.60
CA LEU A 70 -13.51 2.71 -13.52
C LEU A 70 -12.34 1.75 -13.73
N GLY A 71 -12.60 0.53 -14.19
CA GLY A 71 -11.56 -0.49 -14.38
C GLY A 71 -10.45 -0.09 -15.36
N SER A 72 -10.73 0.81 -16.29
CA SER A 72 -9.75 1.30 -17.28
C SER A 72 -8.94 2.52 -16.82
N THR A 73 -9.41 3.23 -15.80
CA THR A 73 -8.80 4.50 -15.32
C THR A 73 -8.04 4.34 -14.01
N ASP A 74 -8.14 3.18 -13.38
CA ASP A 74 -7.47 2.91 -12.11
C ASP A 74 -5.93 3.05 -12.21
N GLU A 75 -5.34 3.77 -11.27
CA GLU A 75 -3.91 4.12 -11.22
C GLU A 75 -3.39 4.95 -12.43
N LYS A 76 -4.27 5.51 -13.28
CA LYS A 76 -3.84 6.43 -14.34
C LYS A 76 -4.09 7.87 -13.94
N ALA A 77 -3.05 8.70 -14.04
CA ALA A 77 -3.22 10.14 -13.94
C ALA A 77 -4.02 10.66 -15.14
N PRO A 78 -4.81 11.74 -14.97
CA PRO A 78 -5.50 12.40 -16.08
C PRO A 78 -4.56 12.81 -17.20
N SER A 79 -5.06 12.80 -18.44
CA SER A 79 -4.31 13.31 -19.59
C SER A 79 -4.19 14.82 -19.50
N PRO A 80 -3.01 15.42 -19.76
CA PRO A 80 -2.81 16.88 -19.74
C PRO A 80 -3.60 17.62 -20.83
N PHE A 81 -4.23 16.90 -21.77
CA PHE A 81 -5.03 17.48 -22.87
C PHE A 81 -6.52 17.63 -22.54
N ILE A 82 -6.96 17.25 -21.33
CA ILE A 82 -8.36 17.42 -20.91
C ILE A 82 -8.49 18.80 -20.27
N SER A 83 -9.63 19.48 -20.54
CA SER A 83 -9.92 20.83 -20.05
C SER A 83 -9.54 21.03 -18.58
N PRO A 84 -8.75 22.07 -18.23
CA PRO A 84 -8.34 22.33 -16.85
C PRO A 84 -9.50 22.74 -15.92
N TYR A 85 -10.70 22.92 -16.46
CA TYR A 85 -11.87 23.45 -15.73
C TYR A 85 -12.91 22.39 -15.36
N ALA A 86 -12.78 21.14 -15.84
CA ALA A 86 -13.74 20.08 -15.51
C ALA A 86 -13.00 18.91 -14.86
N PRO A 87 -13.45 18.42 -13.68
CA PRO A 87 -12.85 17.24 -13.04
C PRO A 87 -13.00 16.03 -13.96
N THR A 88 -11.89 15.34 -14.18
CA THR A 88 -11.88 14.12 -14.97
C THR A 88 -12.55 12.97 -14.22
N ILE A 89 -12.89 11.87 -14.91
CA ILE A 89 -13.36 10.63 -14.26
C ILE A 89 -12.32 10.14 -13.24
N ALA A 90 -11.03 10.26 -13.56
CA ALA A 90 -9.95 9.89 -12.65
C ALA A 90 -9.94 10.75 -11.38
N ASP A 91 -10.21 12.06 -11.49
CA ASP A 91 -10.31 12.97 -10.32
C ASP A 91 -11.54 12.64 -9.46
N GLN A 92 -12.66 12.34 -10.09
CA GLN A 92 -13.87 11.93 -9.38
C GLN A 92 -13.65 10.62 -8.63
N LEU A 93 -12.99 9.64 -9.28
CA LEU A 93 -12.62 8.37 -8.66
C LEU A 93 -11.66 8.57 -7.49
N TYR A 94 -10.61 9.39 -7.66
CA TYR A 94 -9.67 9.70 -6.58
C TYR A 94 -10.36 10.33 -5.38
N ARG A 95 -11.26 11.29 -5.59
CA ARG A 95 -12.05 11.92 -4.51
C ARG A 95 -12.91 10.89 -3.79
N ALA A 96 -13.67 10.09 -4.52
CA ALA A 96 -14.51 9.05 -3.95
C ALA A 96 -13.70 8.01 -3.15
N GLN A 97 -12.54 7.59 -3.65
CA GLN A 97 -11.62 6.70 -2.92
C GLN A 97 -11.08 7.37 -1.65
N SER A 98 -10.71 8.64 -1.74
CA SER A 98 -10.19 9.41 -0.59
C SER A 98 -11.24 9.56 0.51
N ASP A 99 -12.49 9.82 0.14
CA ASP A 99 -13.60 9.94 1.10
C ASP A 99 -13.86 8.60 1.81
N VAL A 100 -13.87 7.49 1.06
CA VAL A 100 -13.98 6.14 1.64
C VAL A 100 -12.82 5.83 2.58
N ILE A 101 -11.58 6.16 2.20
CA ILE A 101 -10.40 5.95 3.06
C ILE A 101 -10.54 6.73 4.38
N ARG A 102 -10.96 7.99 4.33
CA ARG A 102 -11.19 8.79 5.54
C ARG A 102 -12.32 8.24 6.40
N GLU A 103 -13.42 7.80 5.80
CA GLU A 103 -14.52 7.16 6.55
C GLU A 103 -14.07 5.86 7.23
N LEU A 104 -13.28 5.02 6.56
CA LEU A 104 -12.74 3.80 7.14
C LEU A 104 -11.79 4.10 8.29
N ALA A 105 -10.98 5.16 8.17
CA ALA A 105 -10.05 5.60 9.21
C ALA A 105 -10.75 6.00 10.51
N GLU A 106 -12.00 6.48 10.42
CA GLU A 106 -12.84 6.77 11.59
C GLU A 106 -13.52 5.52 12.19
N LYS A 107 -13.59 4.43 11.44
CA LYS A 107 -14.38 3.25 11.85
C LYS A 107 -13.54 2.13 12.40
N GLU A 108 -12.40 1.80 11.78
CA GLU A 108 -11.65 0.58 12.08
C GLU A 108 -10.13 0.71 11.85
N SER A 109 -9.39 -0.28 12.33
CA SER A 109 -7.97 -0.49 12.00
C SER A 109 -7.85 -1.26 10.69
N PHE A 110 -6.91 -0.88 9.83
CA PHE A 110 -6.70 -1.57 8.55
C PHE A 110 -5.30 -1.40 7.98
N VAL A 111 -4.96 -2.28 7.06
CA VAL A 111 -3.83 -2.13 6.13
C VAL A 111 -4.38 -1.75 4.76
N ILE A 112 -3.83 -0.71 4.14
CA ILE A 112 -4.21 -0.28 2.79
C ILE A 112 -2.99 -0.22 1.87
N VAL A 113 -3.13 -0.75 0.66
CA VAL A 113 -2.03 -0.82 -0.32
C VAL A 113 -2.27 0.15 -1.48
N GLY A 114 -1.45 1.21 -1.54
CA GLY A 114 -1.47 2.22 -2.60
C GLY A 114 -2.53 3.31 -2.41
N ARG A 115 -3.12 3.79 -3.52
CA ARG A 115 -4.21 4.81 -3.55
C ARG A 115 -3.83 6.17 -2.96
N CYS A 116 -2.54 6.50 -2.93
CA CYS A 116 -2.04 7.70 -2.24
C CYS A 116 -2.51 7.80 -0.78
N SER A 117 -2.79 6.65 -0.15
CA SER A 117 -3.42 6.60 1.17
C SER A 117 -2.62 7.32 2.26
N ASN A 118 -1.30 7.33 2.17
CA ASN A 118 -0.44 8.10 3.07
C ASN A 118 -0.65 9.62 2.93
N SER A 119 -0.89 10.13 1.72
CA SER A 119 -1.24 11.54 1.51
C SER A 119 -2.69 11.84 1.90
N VAL A 120 -3.62 10.91 1.64
CA VAL A 120 -5.04 11.06 2.03
C VAL A 120 -5.22 11.15 3.55
N LEU A 121 -4.34 10.49 4.31
CA LEU A 121 -4.38 10.39 5.78
C LEU A 121 -3.24 11.16 6.46
N GLU A 122 -2.66 12.16 5.82
CA GLU A 122 -1.52 12.93 6.33
C GLU A 122 -1.82 13.69 7.63
N ASP A 123 -3.10 14.00 7.87
CA ASP A 123 -3.61 14.68 9.06
C ASP A 123 -3.84 13.75 10.27
N LYS A 124 -3.56 12.44 10.13
CA LYS A 124 -3.83 11.43 11.15
C LYS A 124 -2.54 10.97 11.86
N ASP A 125 -2.55 11.03 13.18
CA ASP A 125 -1.41 10.61 14.03
C ASP A 125 -1.34 9.08 14.21
N ASN A 126 -2.44 8.36 13.94
CA ASN A 126 -2.55 6.91 14.11
C ASN A 126 -2.22 6.11 12.85
N VAL A 127 -1.47 6.69 11.92
CA VAL A 127 -1.04 6.08 10.66
C VAL A 127 0.45 5.74 10.70
N LEU A 128 0.84 4.54 10.25
CA LEU A 128 2.21 4.18 9.90
C LEU A 128 2.34 4.09 8.39
N ASN A 129 3.16 4.97 7.81
CA ASN A 129 3.42 5.00 6.37
C ASN A 129 4.62 4.13 6.04
N VAL A 130 4.40 3.03 5.32
CA VAL A 130 5.45 2.06 4.95
C VAL A 130 5.66 2.05 3.44
N PHE A 131 6.92 1.92 3.00
CA PHE A 131 7.26 1.66 1.61
C PHE A 131 8.08 0.38 1.48
N VAL A 132 7.61 -0.56 0.64
CA VAL A 132 8.29 -1.82 0.36
C VAL A 132 8.95 -1.77 -1.00
N TYR A 133 10.27 -1.95 -1.02
CA TYR A 133 11.07 -1.98 -2.25
C TYR A 133 11.92 -3.23 -2.33
N ALA A 134 12.57 -3.44 -3.47
CA ALA A 134 13.60 -4.47 -3.63
C ALA A 134 14.47 -4.16 -4.86
N PRO A 135 15.72 -4.68 -4.94
CA PRO A 135 16.53 -4.61 -6.13
C PRO A 135 15.83 -5.14 -7.37
N LEU A 136 16.06 -4.51 -8.52
CA LEU A 136 15.36 -4.84 -9.76
C LEU A 136 15.48 -6.33 -10.15
N SER A 137 16.66 -6.93 -9.90
CA SER A 137 16.90 -8.37 -10.16
C SER A 137 15.94 -9.28 -9.37
N ASN A 138 15.74 -8.99 -8.09
CA ASN A 138 14.82 -9.72 -7.21
C ASN A 138 13.36 -9.54 -7.66
N ARG A 139 13.00 -8.33 -8.05
CA ARG A 139 11.67 -8.00 -8.57
C ARG A 139 11.37 -8.71 -9.90
N ILE A 140 12.34 -8.76 -10.82
CA ILE A 140 12.23 -9.50 -12.09
C ILE A 140 11.96 -10.97 -11.80
N LYS A 141 12.78 -11.61 -10.96
CA LYS A 141 12.60 -13.01 -10.59
C LYS A 141 11.19 -13.27 -10.06
N ARG A 142 10.72 -12.47 -9.10
CA ARG A 142 9.38 -12.62 -8.50
C ARG A 142 8.25 -12.42 -9.50
N VAL A 143 8.38 -11.45 -10.42
CA VAL A 143 7.38 -11.20 -11.46
C VAL A 143 7.34 -12.35 -12.46
N MET A 144 8.49 -12.90 -12.86
CA MET A 144 8.56 -14.08 -13.73
C MET A 144 7.87 -15.28 -13.08
N ASP A 145 8.18 -15.57 -11.82
CA ASP A 145 7.61 -16.71 -11.08
C ASP A 145 6.08 -16.56 -10.92
N ARG A 146 5.59 -15.36 -10.60
CA ARG A 146 4.16 -15.12 -10.35
C ARG A 146 3.30 -15.05 -11.60
N HIS A 147 3.82 -14.45 -12.67
CA HIS A 147 3.05 -14.20 -13.90
C HIS A 147 3.37 -15.19 -15.00
N LEU A 148 4.18 -16.23 -14.73
CA LEU A 148 4.64 -17.22 -15.68
C LEU A 148 5.25 -16.56 -16.94
N ILE A 149 6.04 -15.52 -16.74
CA ILE A 149 6.72 -14.80 -17.82
C ILE A 149 8.10 -15.43 -18.06
N ASP A 150 8.33 -15.99 -19.23
CA ASP A 150 9.58 -16.69 -19.57
C ASP A 150 10.74 -15.76 -19.95
N SER A 151 10.51 -14.43 -20.01
CA SER A 151 11.52 -13.46 -20.47
C SER A 151 11.80 -12.39 -19.42
N GLN A 152 13.05 -12.27 -19.02
CA GLN A 152 13.51 -11.21 -18.11
C GLN A 152 13.26 -9.81 -18.67
N ASP A 153 13.42 -9.61 -19.98
CA ASP A 153 13.17 -8.32 -20.63
C ASP A 153 11.68 -7.93 -20.58
N LYS A 154 10.78 -8.89 -20.78
CA LYS A 154 9.34 -8.65 -20.65
C LYS A 154 8.98 -8.31 -19.20
N ALA A 155 9.47 -9.08 -18.24
CA ALA A 155 9.25 -8.81 -16.81
C ALA A 155 9.80 -7.44 -16.40
N LYS A 156 11.00 -7.09 -16.83
CA LYS A 156 11.60 -5.76 -16.59
C LYS A 156 10.77 -4.63 -17.18
N LYS A 157 10.31 -4.76 -18.41
CA LYS A 157 9.44 -3.75 -19.07
C LYS A 157 8.14 -3.56 -18.29
N GLU A 158 7.52 -4.65 -17.86
CA GLU A 158 6.28 -4.61 -17.08
C GLU A 158 6.49 -3.92 -15.71
N ILE A 159 7.56 -4.26 -15.01
CA ILE A 159 7.94 -3.63 -13.73
C ILE A 159 8.11 -2.12 -13.90
N LEU A 160 8.94 -1.70 -14.86
CA LEU A 160 9.22 -0.29 -15.08
C LEU A 160 7.99 0.49 -15.53
N ARG A 161 7.12 -0.13 -16.35
CA ARG A 161 5.84 0.46 -16.77
C ARG A 161 4.91 0.66 -15.59
N THR A 162 4.76 -0.35 -14.75
CA THR A 162 3.89 -0.31 -13.58
C THR A 162 4.38 0.73 -12.56
N ASP A 163 5.68 0.76 -12.27
CA ASP A 163 6.26 1.74 -11.35
C ASP A 163 6.14 3.17 -11.88
N LYS A 164 6.28 3.37 -13.20
CA LYS A 164 6.07 4.68 -13.84
C LYS A 164 4.60 5.13 -13.67
N ILE A 165 3.64 4.24 -13.90
CA ILE A 165 2.20 4.53 -13.74
C ILE A 165 1.92 4.95 -12.29
N ARG A 166 2.39 4.17 -11.31
CA ARG A 166 2.21 4.46 -9.88
C ARG A 166 2.83 5.78 -9.46
N ARG A 167 4.07 6.03 -9.91
CA ARG A 167 4.77 7.30 -9.64
C ARG A 167 4.01 8.49 -10.22
N THR A 168 3.56 8.39 -11.48
CA THR A 168 2.81 9.47 -12.14
C THR A 168 1.49 9.74 -11.45
N TYR A 169 0.75 8.68 -11.08
CA TYR A 169 -0.49 8.80 -10.32
C TYR A 169 -0.26 9.46 -8.96
N TYR A 170 0.74 9.00 -8.23
CA TYR A 170 1.07 9.54 -6.90
C TYR A 170 1.46 11.02 -6.96
N GLN A 171 2.32 11.40 -7.90
CA GLN A 171 2.77 12.78 -8.07
C GLN A 171 1.67 13.74 -8.55
N TYR A 172 0.63 13.21 -9.20
CA TYR A 172 -0.50 14.03 -9.63
C TYR A 172 -1.43 14.39 -8.46
N TYR A 173 -1.62 13.46 -7.51
CA TYR A 173 -2.55 13.62 -6.39
C TYR A 173 -1.90 13.93 -5.04
N SER A 174 -0.56 14.01 -4.97
CA SER A 174 0.19 14.25 -3.75
C SER A 174 1.30 15.27 -3.98
N GLU A 175 1.58 16.09 -2.99
CA GLU A 175 2.74 16.98 -2.97
C GLU A 175 4.05 16.24 -2.70
N TYR A 176 3.96 15.03 -2.20
CA TYR A 176 5.10 14.17 -1.90
C TYR A 176 5.57 13.41 -3.15
N ARG A 177 6.76 12.80 -3.06
CA ARG A 177 7.32 11.99 -4.14
C ARG A 177 7.24 10.50 -3.80
N TRP A 178 6.78 9.72 -4.75
CA TRP A 178 6.63 8.28 -4.60
C TRP A 178 7.97 7.58 -4.41
N GLY A 179 8.11 6.82 -3.29
CA GLY A 179 9.33 6.08 -2.96
C GLY A 179 10.46 6.94 -2.44
N GLU A 180 10.23 8.20 -2.09
CA GLU A 180 11.21 9.04 -1.39
C GLU A 180 10.99 8.97 0.13
N ARG A 181 12.09 9.01 0.87
CA ARG A 181 12.12 8.80 2.33
C ARG A 181 11.23 9.78 3.11
N GLU A 182 11.06 11.00 2.60
CA GLU A 182 10.27 12.05 3.25
C GLU A 182 8.76 11.74 3.25
N SER A 183 8.34 10.78 2.42
CA SER A 183 6.93 10.38 2.26
C SER A 183 6.53 9.20 3.15
N TYR A 184 7.49 8.59 3.87
CA TYR A 184 7.26 7.34 4.60
C TYR A 184 7.99 7.31 5.93
N ASP A 185 7.35 6.71 6.95
CA ASP A 185 7.94 6.49 8.26
C ASP A 185 8.96 5.33 8.24
N LEU A 186 8.70 4.32 7.41
CA LEU A 186 9.52 3.12 7.29
C LEU A 186 9.68 2.70 5.82
N MET A 187 10.92 2.49 5.40
CA MET A 187 11.23 1.91 4.09
C MET A 187 11.97 0.58 4.27
N VAL A 188 11.44 -0.50 3.67
CA VAL A 188 11.97 -1.86 3.87
C VAL A 188 12.33 -2.50 2.55
N ASP A 189 13.56 -3.05 2.47
CA ASP A 189 14.00 -3.92 1.39
C ASP A 189 13.54 -5.37 1.65
N SER A 190 12.49 -5.79 0.95
CA SER A 190 11.96 -7.14 1.09
C SER A 190 12.84 -8.26 0.55
N SER A 191 13.93 -7.92 -0.15
CA SER A 191 14.90 -8.91 -0.62
C SER A 191 15.86 -9.35 0.47
N VAL A 192 16.05 -8.51 1.49
CA VAL A 192 16.92 -8.77 2.64
C VAL A 192 16.25 -9.72 3.63
N PHE A 193 14.99 -9.45 3.93
CA PHE A 193 14.26 -10.18 4.99
C PHE A 193 13.33 -11.28 4.43
N GLY A 194 13.00 -11.25 3.14
CA GLY A 194 11.89 -12.06 2.62
C GLY A 194 10.53 -11.45 2.98
N ILE A 195 9.46 -12.18 2.69
CA ILE A 195 8.09 -11.69 2.91
C ILE A 195 7.72 -11.73 4.39
N ASP A 196 7.94 -12.87 5.03
CA ASP A 196 7.43 -13.11 6.39
C ASP A 196 8.18 -12.27 7.43
N ASP A 197 9.51 -12.23 7.38
CA ASP A 197 10.29 -11.40 8.30
C ASP A 197 10.10 -9.89 8.03
N THR A 198 9.79 -9.49 6.77
CA THR A 198 9.40 -8.10 6.49
C THR A 198 8.10 -7.73 7.22
N VAL A 199 7.15 -8.65 7.32
CA VAL A 199 5.92 -8.45 8.12
C VAL A 199 6.28 -8.23 9.58
N ASP A 200 7.21 -9.01 10.14
CA ASP A 200 7.62 -8.89 11.53
C ASP A 200 8.35 -7.58 11.82
N VAL A 201 9.21 -7.12 10.92
CA VAL A 201 9.85 -5.79 10.99
C VAL A 201 8.80 -4.67 11.04
N ILE A 202 7.74 -4.78 10.22
CA ILE A 202 6.67 -3.79 10.21
C ILE A 202 5.87 -3.82 11.52
N ILE A 203 5.59 -5.02 12.05
CA ILE A 203 4.91 -5.19 13.36
C ILE A 203 5.74 -4.57 14.49
N ASP A 204 7.04 -4.79 14.50
CA ASP A 204 7.94 -4.16 15.48
C ASP A 204 7.90 -2.62 15.40
N ALA A 205 7.87 -2.08 14.19
CA ALA A 205 7.75 -0.64 13.97
C ALA A 205 6.40 -0.10 14.50
N ILE A 206 5.29 -0.81 14.25
CA ILE A 206 3.97 -0.47 14.79
C ILE A 206 4.01 -0.42 16.32
N HIS A 207 4.54 -1.44 16.98
CA HIS A 207 4.65 -1.49 18.43
C HIS A 207 5.48 -0.35 19.01
N ARG A 208 6.51 0.12 18.30
CA ARG A 208 7.36 1.23 18.74
C ARG A 208 6.71 2.60 18.53
N LYS A 209 5.99 2.76 17.41
CA LYS A 209 5.34 4.05 17.07
C LYS A 209 4.13 4.32 17.95
N PHE A 210 3.37 3.28 18.32
CA PHE A 210 2.08 3.44 18.99
C PHE A 210 2.09 3.00 20.48
N LYS A 211 3.27 2.98 21.07
CA LYS A 211 3.45 2.77 22.53
C LYS A 211 2.83 3.86 23.36
#